data_ecb53ea31955bf4ba0ea23520708567e
#
_entry.id   ecb53ea31955bf4ba0ea23520708567e
#
_cell.length_a   1.000
_cell.length_b   1.000
_cell.length_c   1.000
_cell.angle_alpha   90.00
_cell.angle_beta   90.00
_cell.angle_gamma   90.00
#
_symmetry.space_group_name_H-M   'P 1'
#
loop_
_entity.id
_entity.type
_entity.pdbx_description
1 polymer ?
#
loop_
_entity_poly.entity_id
_entity_poly.type
_entity_poly.pdbx_seq_one_letter_code
_entity_poly.pdbx_strand_id
1 'polypeptide(L)' 'DRNPDVVAEVLLRAKGICEGCGTKAPFIKRTSNEPYLEVHHNIALAKGGDDTVENAVALCPNCHRERHYG' A
#
# COMPACT_ATOMS: atom_id res chain seq x y z
N ASP A 1 5.45 -13.87 4.53
CA ASP A 1 4.31 -13.15 5.11
C ASP A 1 4.68 -11.70 5.38
N ARG A 2 3.70 -10.83 5.26
CA ARG A 2 3.90 -9.41 5.51
C ARG A 2 3.84 -9.12 7.01
N ASN A 3 4.70 -8.21 7.45
CA ASN A 3 4.66 -7.72 8.81
C ASN A 3 3.47 -6.76 8.98
N PRO A 4 2.49 -7.07 9.81
CA PRO A 4 1.30 -6.22 9.96
C PRO A 4 1.62 -4.83 10.51
N ASP A 5 2.71 -4.67 11.26
CA ASP A 5 3.12 -3.35 11.75
C ASP A 5 3.62 -2.47 10.62
N VAL A 6 4.34 -3.04 9.65
CA VAL A 6 4.80 -2.32 8.47
C VAL A 6 3.59 -1.87 7.65
N VAL A 7 2.62 -2.76 7.42
CA VAL A 7 1.41 -2.43 6.68
C VAL A 7 0.66 -1.28 7.35
N ALA A 8 0.46 -1.38 8.68
CA ALA A 8 -0.25 -0.35 9.43
C ALA A 8 0.46 1.00 9.35
N GLU A 9 1.78 1.01 9.46
CA GLU A 9 2.55 2.25 9.44
C GLU A 9 2.55 2.91 8.06
N VAL A 10 2.63 2.12 7.01
CA VAL A 10 2.55 2.63 5.63
C VAL A 10 1.18 3.25 5.36
N LEU A 11 0.11 2.58 5.79
CA LEU A 11 -1.24 3.11 5.62
C LEU A 11 -1.45 4.40 6.43
N LEU A 12 -0.88 4.46 7.63
CA LEU A 12 -0.94 5.66 8.46
C LEU A 12 -0.18 6.83 7.80
N ARG A 13 0.98 6.54 7.24
CA ARG A 13 1.78 7.54 6.50
C ARG A 13 1.01 8.10 5.31
N ALA A 14 0.29 7.25 4.60
CA ALA A 14 -0.43 7.63 3.38
C ALA A 14 -1.64 8.53 3.66
N LYS A 15 -2.25 8.42 4.85
CA LYS A 15 -3.39 9.24 5.26
C LYS A 15 -4.55 9.21 4.27
N GLY A 16 -4.83 8.04 3.72
CA GLY A 16 -5.95 7.83 2.80
C GLY A 16 -5.68 8.29 1.37
N ILE A 17 -4.45 8.67 1.04
CA ILE A 17 -4.07 9.14 -0.29
C ILE A 17 -3.13 8.12 -0.92
N CYS A 18 -3.41 7.76 -2.18
CA CYS A 18 -2.52 6.89 -2.94
C CYS A 18 -1.15 7.56 -3.06
N GLU A 19 -0.10 6.87 -2.61
CA GLU A 19 1.25 7.42 -2.67
C GLU A 19 1.83 7.41 -4.07
N GLY A 20 1.17 6.71 -5.01
CA GLY A 20 1.62 6.67 -6.40
C GLY A 20 1.06 7.80 -7.25
N CYS A 21 -0.25 8.04 -7.21
CA CYS A 21 -0.90 9.02 -8.07
C CYS A 21 -1.49 10.22 -7.32
N GLY A 22 -1.50 10.19 -6.00
CA GLY A 22 -1.98 11.31 -5.20
C GLY A 22 -3.48 11.46 -5.09
N THR A 23 -4.25 10.49 -5.61
CA THR A 23 -5.71 10.53 -5.48
C THR A 23 -6.16 9.89 -4.18
N LYS A 24 -7.34 10.24 -3.73
CA LYS A 24 -7.93 9.63 -2.53
C LYS A 24 -8.21 8.15 -2.78
N ALA A 25 -8.17 7.36 -1.69
CA ALA A 25 -8.60 5.98 -1.74
C ALA A 25 -10.00 5.90 -2.36
N PRO A 26 -10.28 4.83 -3.14
CA PRO A 26 -11.54 4.76 -3.90
C PRO A 26 -12.79 4.61 -3.01
N PHE A 27 -12.61 4.10 -1.80
CA PHE A 27 -13.74 3.94 -0.87
C PHE A 27 -13.22 3.74 0.55
N ILE A 28 -14.15 3.80 1.50
CA ILE A 28 -13.86 3.53 2.91
C ILE A 28 -14.37 2.12 3.22
N LYS A 29 -13.55 1.30 3.86
CA LYS A 29 -13.95 -0.06 4.23
C LYS A 29 -15.09 -0.01 5.24
N ARG A 30 -16.10 -0.86 5.02
CA ARG A 30 -17.25 -0.91 5.92
C ARG A 30 -16.89 -1.46 7.30
N THR A 31 -15.98 -2.41 7.34
CA THR A 31 -15.66 -3.14 8.58
C THR A 31 -14.78 -2.35 9.53
N SER A 32 -13.89 -1.52 8.99
CA SER A 32 -12.89 -0.83 9.80
C SER A 32 -12.98 0.70 9.72
N ASN A 33 -13.81 1.24 8.83
CA ASN A 33 -13.91 2.67 8.55
C ASN A 33 -12.57 3.28 8.10
N GLU A 34 -11.71 2.47 7.50
CA GLU A 34 -10.42 2.93 7.01
C GLU A 34 -10.44 3.08 5.50
N PRO A 35 -9.69 4.08 4.96
CA PRO A 35 -9.56 4.21 3.51
C PRO A 35 -8.95 2.96 2.90
N TYR A 36 -9.47 2.53 1.76
CA TYR A 36 -8.98 1.32 1.10
C TYR A 36 -7.76 1.64 0.24
N LEU A 37 -6.60 1.21 0.68
CA LEU A 37 -5.36 1.25 -0.09
C LEU A 37 -4.68 -0.10 0.05
N GLU A 38 -3.88 -0.46 -0.95
CA GLU A 38 -3.14 -1.72 -0.97
C GLU A 38 -1.66 -1.44 -0.78
N VAL A 39 -1.00 -2.22 0.08
CA VAL A 39 0.42 -2.03 0.34
C VAL A 39 1.22 -2.87 -0.65
N HIS A 40 2.15 -2.22 -1.33
CA HIS A 40 3.03 -2.83 -2.33
C HIS A 40 4.49 -2.69 -1.86
N HIS A 41 5.27 -3.75 -2.00
CA HIS A 41 6.72 -3.69 -1.73
C HIS A 41 7.44 -3.39 -3.04
N ASN A 42 8.24 -2.32 -3.06
CA ASN A 42 8.94 -1.87 -4.27
C ASN A 42 9.89 -2.95 -4.79
N ILE A 43 10.65 -3.56 -3.89
CA ILE A 43 11.38 -4.79 -4.21
C ILE A 43 10.58 -5.91 -3.57
N ALA A 44 10.08 -6.83 -4.39
CA ALA A 44 9.22 -7.91 -3.91
C ALA A 44 9.92 -8.74 -2.82
N LEU A 45 9.16 -9.13 -1.80
CA LEU A 45 9.71 -9.95 -0.72
C LEU A 45 10.28 -11.26 -1.25
N ALA A 46 9.63 -11.85 -2.25
CA ALA A 46 10.09 -13.09 -2.89
C ALA A 46 11.41 -12.91 -3.64
N LYS A 47 11.80 -11.68 -3.93
CA LYS A 47 13.06 -11.35 -4.62
C LYS A 47 14.09 -10.74 -3.68
N GLY A 48 13.92 -10.95 -2.38
CA GLY A 48 14.86 -10.49 -1.39
C GLY A 48 14.62 -9.07 -0.88
N GLY A 49 13.49 -8.46 -1.22
CA GLY A 49 13.14 -7.14 -0.69
C GLY A 49 12.87 -7.20 0.80
N ASP A 50 13.20 -6.12 1.50
CA ASP A 50 12.95 -6.03 2.94
C ASP A 50 11.49 -5.72 3.24
N ASP A 51 10.97 -6.28 4.32
CA ASP A 51 9.64 -5.96 4.81
C ASP A 51 9.74 -4.76 5.75
N THR A 52 9.95 -3.59 5.15
CA THR A 52 10.15 -2.32 5.86
C THR A 52 9.32 -1.23 5.23
N VAL A 53 9.06 -0.17 6.01
CA VAL A 53 8.29 0.98 5.51
C VAL A 53 8.99 1.69 4.36
N GLU A 54 10.32 1.65 4.33
CA GLU A 54 11.10 2.27 3.25
C GLU A 54 10.94 1.53 1.92
N ASN A 55 10.68 0.23 1.98
CA ASN A 55 10.48 -0.59 0.79
C ASN A 55 9.00 -0.78 0.45
N ALA A 56 8.11 -0.07 1.12
CA ALA A 56 6.68 -0.27 0.95
C ALA A 56 5.97 1.03 0.61
N VAL A 57 4.88 0.92 -0.12
CA VAL A 57 4.09 2.06 -0.55
C VAL A 57 2.61 1.70 -0.54
N ALA A 58 1.75 2.66 -0.17
CA ALA A 58 0.30 2.47 -0.18
C ALA A 58 -0.25 2.97 -1.50
N LEU A 59 -0.94 2.11 -2.23
CA LEU A 59 -1.41 2.40 -3.57
C LEU A 59 -2.91 2.13 -3.70
N CYS A 60 -3.58 2.93 -4.53
CA CYS A 60 -4.93 2.59 -4.96
C CYS A 60 -4.85 1.33 -5.85
N PRO A 61 -5.98 0.61 -6.01
CA PRO A 61 -5.95 -0.63 -6.81
C PRO A 61 -5.42 -0.44 -8.22
N ASN A 62 -5.71 0.71 -8.85
CA ASN A 62 -5.23 0.97 -10.20
C ASN A 62 -3.71 1.09 -10.26
N CYS A 63 -3.12 1.88 -9.36
CA CYS A 63 -1.67 2.02 -9.30
C CYS A 63 -0.98 0.71 -8.93
N HIS A 64 -1.59 -0.05 -8.01
CA HIS A 64 -1.04 -1.34 -7.60
C HIS A 64 -1.01 -2.31 -8.78
N ARG A 65 -2.12 -2.39 -9.52
CA ARG A 65 -2.19 -3.22 -10.71
C ARG A 65 -1.19 -2.79 -11.77
N GLU A 66 -1.05 -1.49 -11.97
CA GLU A 66 -0.07 -0.95 -12.92
C GLU A 66 1.36 -1.39 -12.57
N ARG A 67 1.72 -1.38 -11.28
CA ARG A 67 3.04 -1.81 -10.84
C ARG A 67 3.33 -3.27 -11.15
N HIS A 68 2.28 -4.10 -11.23
CA HIS A 68 2.43 -5.52 -11.53
C HIS A 68 2.37 -5.82 -13.02
N TYR A 69 1.60 -5.07 -13.79
CA TYR A 69 1.30 -5.41 -15.19
C TYR A 69 1.70 -4.35 -16.20
N GLY A 70 1.93 -3.13 -15.75
CA GLY A 70 2.38 -2.04 -16.60
C GLY A 70 3.89 -2.01 -16.73
#